data_3733b74de6e8de056cf482a78110b734
#
_entry.id   3733b74de6e8de056cf482a78110b734
#
_cell.length_a   1.000
_cell.length_b   1.000
_cell.length_c   1.000
_cell.angle_alpha   90.00
_cell.angle_beta   90.00
_cell.angle_gamma   90.00
#
_symmetry.space_group_name_H-M   'P 1'
#
loop_
_entity.id
_entity.type
_entity.pdbx_description
1 polymer ?
#
loop_
_entity_poly.entity_id
_entity_poly.type
_entity_poly.pdbx_seq_one_letter_code
_entity_poly.pdbx_strand_id
1 'polypeptide(L)'
;MCCSVGFARTLGFGLLPLALCCILAHLLLLFPMGEISYLREDRLASYVWYFGGLGGGGALMLVPAVVFITLGKCNCCWNEGLMPLCLCFQMCGSVLAAVVGLLGSGYCFVMSGFALVQGPQCFTSYGWTYPFADQGGRYLLQPETWSRCLQPLNIVEWNVTLLCVLLGLAVALCTFVCMLHAGFLAIGQHIGSECVCGGVYLCLN
;
A
#
# COMPACT_ATOMS: atom_id res chain seq x y z
N MET A 1 12.20 25.86 -9.75
CA MET A 1 10.88 25.57 -9.16
C MET A 1 10.03 24.55 -9.95
N CYS A 2 10.06 24.50 -11.27
CA CYS A 2 9.25 23.53 -12.04
C CYS A 2 9.64 22.04 -11.88
N CYS A 3 10.89 21.70 -11.57
CA CYS A 3 11.34 20.31 -11.40
C CYS A 3 10.69 19.56 -10.24
N SER A 4 10.37 20.26 -9.17
CA SER A 4 9.83 19.71 -7.93
C SER A 4 8.35 19.32 -8.05
N VAL A 5 7.56 20.13 -8.74
CA VAL A 5 6.14 19.87 -9.03
C VAL A 5 6.01 18.66 -9.98
N GLY A 6 6.90 18.57 -10.96
CA GLY A 6 6.98 17.43 -11.87
C GLY A 6 7.30 16.12 -11.15
N PHE A 7 8.22 16.13 -10.20
CA PHE A 7 8.63 14.98 -9.41
C PHE A 7 7.48 14.41 -8.58
N ALA A 8 6.78 15.26 -7.82
CA ALA A 8 5.63 14.85 -7.00
C ALA A 8 4.51 14.25 -7.87
N ARG A 9 4.23 14.85 -9.00
CA ARG A 9 3.23 14.37 -9.95
C ARG A 9 3.61 13.01 -10.52
N THR A 10 4.88 12.82 -10.95
CA THR A 10 5.37 11.56 -11.50
C THR A 10 5.30 10.44 -10.47
N LEU A 11 5.71 10.70 -9.22
CA LEU A 11 5.63 9.72 -8.14
C LEU A 11 4.17 9.42 -7.75
N GLY A 12 3.30 10.43 -7.70
CA GLY A 12 1.86 10.22 -7.48
C GLY A 12 1.23 9.33 -8.55
N PHE A 13 1.60 9.50 -9.81
CA PHE A 13 1.18 8.59 -10.89
C PHE A 13 1.79 7.19 -10.74
N GLY A 14 2.98 7.04 -10.16
CA GLY A 14 3.60 5.75 -9.86
C GLY A 14 2.86 4.96 -8.78
N LEU A 15 2.19 5.62 -7.82
CA LEU A 15 1.39 4.96 -6.79
C LEU A 15 0.14 4.27 -7.36
N LEU A 16 -0.48 4.82 -8.41
CA LEU A 16 -1.70 4.26 -8.99
C LEU A 16 -1.54 2.82 -9.50
N PRO A 17 -0.56 2.49 -10.36
CA PRO A 17 -0.39 1.13 -10.83
C PRO A 17 -0.03 0.17 -9.69
N LEU A 18 0.77 0.60 -8.70
CA LEU A 18 1.09 -0.23 -7.54
C LEU A 18 -0.15 -0.55 -6.71
N ALA A 19 -1.02 0.45 -6.46
CA ALA A 19 -2.29 0.24 -5.77
C ALA A 19 -3.22 -0.69 -6.54
N LEU A 20 -3.31 -0.54 -7.86
CA LEU A 20 -4.08 -1.44 -8.72
C LEU A 20 -3.53 -2.87 -8.69
N CYS A 21 -2.21 -3.05 -8.71
CA CYS A 21 -1.59 -4.37 -8.56
C CYS A 21 -1.93 -5.01 -7.20
N CYS A 22 -1.96 -4.24 -6.10
CA CYS A 22 -2.41 -4.75 -4.80
C CYS A 22 -3.86 -5.21 -4.83
N ILE A 23 -4.75 -4.44 -5.45
CA ILE A 23 -6.17 -4.81 -5.63
C ILE A 23 -6.27 -6.11 -6.42
N LEU A 24 -5.60 -6.20 -7.56
CA LEU A 24 -5.61 -7.38 -8.41
C LEU A 24 -5.06 -8.62 -7.71
N ALA A 25 -3.92 -8.50 -7.02
CA ALA A 25 -3.34 -9.61 -6.28
C ALA A 25 -4.28 -10.10 -5.16
N HIS A 26 -4.98 -9.18 -4.49
CA HIS A 26 -5.95 -9.56 -3.47
C HIS A 26 -7.22 -10.20 -4.07
N LEU A 27 -7.71 -9.71 -5.21
CA LEU A 27 -8.81 -10.34 -5.93
C LEU A 27 -8.47 -11.77 -6.37
N LEU A 28 -7.22 -12.00 -6.81
CA LEU A 28 -6.76 -13.35 -7.15
C LEU A 28 -6.67 -14.27 -5.92
N LEU A 29 -6.44 -13.73 -4.71
CA LEU A 29 -6.55 -14.51 -3.46
C LEU A 29 -8.01 -14.86 -3.12
N LEU A 30 -8.97 -13.98 -3.46
CA LEU A 30 -10.40 -14.24 -3.29
C LEU A 30 -10.94 -15.31 -4.26
N PHE A 31 -10.30 -15.44 -5.44
CA PHE A 31 -10.70 -16.37 -6.47
C PHE A 31 -9.56 -17.35 -6.81
N PRO A 32 -9.23 -18.29 -5.92
CA PRO A 32 -8.17 -19.25 -6.17
C PRO A 32 -8.46 -20.03 -7.45
N MET A 33 -7.51 -20.02 -8.38
CA MET A 33 -7.63 -20.62 -9.72
C MET A 33 -8.80 -20.09 -10.57
N GLY A 34 -9.41 -18.94 -10.19
CA GLY A 34 -10.57 -18.37 -10.89
C GLY A 34 -11.91 -19.01 -10.52
N GLU A 35 -11.96 -19.88 -9.52
CA GLU A 35 -13.19 -20.54 -9.09
C GLU A 35 -13.91 -19.74 -7.99
N ILE A 36 -15.20 -19.49 -8.22
CA ILE A 36 -16.09 -18.77 -7.28
C ILE A 36 -16.67 -19.71 -6.21
N SER A 37 -16.61 -21.02 -6.45
CA SER A 37 -17.16 -22.05 -5.57
C SER A 37 -16.64 -21.95 -4.14
N TYR A 38 -15.34 -21.75 -3.97
CA TYR A 38 -14.69 -21.64 -2.67
C TYR A 38 -15.13 -20.41 -1.88
N LEU A 39 -15.41 -19.30 -2.56
CA LEU A 39 -15.96 -18.09 -1.94
C LEU A 39 -17.38 -18.32 -1.43
N ARG A 40 -18.22 -19.03 -2.22
CA ARG A 40 -19.63 -19.30 -1.89
C ARG A 40 -19.78 -20.30 -0.74
N GLU A 41 -18.84 -21.24 -0.62
CA GLU A 41 -18.88 -22.29 0.39
C GLU A 41 -18.10 -21.92 1.67
N ASP A 42 -17.67 -20.64 1.80
CA ASP A 42 -16.91 -20.11 2.94
C ASP A 42 -15.64 -20.91 3.26
N ARG A 43 -14.98 -21.43 2.20
CA ARG A 43 -13.78 -22.27 2.28
C ARG A 43 -12.50 -21.48 2.00
N LEU A 44 -12.58 -20.16 2.17
CA LEU A 44 -11.43 -19.26 2.05
C LEU A 44 -10.75 -19.03 3.39
N ALA A 45 -9.45 -18.88 3.35
CA ALA A 45 -8.70 -18.53 4.54
C ALA A 45 -9.18 -17.23 5.16
N SER A 46 -9.35 -17.19 6.49
CA SER A 46 -9.93 -16.06 7.22
C SER A 46 -9.20 -14.73 7.00
N TYR A 47 -7.87 -14.76 6.77
CA TYR A 47 -7.11 -13.53 6.53
C TYR A 47 -7.47 -12.83 5.21
N VAL A 48 -8.07 -13.52 4.24
CA VAL A 48 -8.52 -12.91 2.97
C VAL A 48 -9.63 -11.89 3.23
N TRP A 49 -10.47 -12.12 4.23
CA TRP A 49 -11.56 -11.23 4.63
C TRP A 49 -11.10 -9.94 5.33
N TYR A 50 -9.85 -9.88 5.77
CA TYR A 50 -9.28 -8.64 6.33
C TYR A 50 -8.90 -7.61 5.26
N PHE A 51 -9.05 -7.93 3.99
CA PHE A 51 -8.84 -7.03 2.85
C PHE A 51 -7.51 -6.26 2.87
N GLY A 52 -6.42 -6.88 3.34
CA GLY A 52 -5.11 -6.24 3.45
C GLY A 52 -4.64 -5.62 2.13
N GLY A 53 -4.68 -6.38 1.04
CA GLY A 53 -4.32 -5.89 -0.29
C GLY A 53 -5.36 -4.96 -0.91
N LEU A 54 -6.66 -5.27 -0.77
CA LEU A 54 -7.74 -4.46 -1.34
C LEU A 54 -7.92 -3.14 -0.59
N GLY A 55 -7.99 -3.18 0.75
CA GLY A 55 -8.21 -2.01 1.59
C GLY A 55 -6.92 -1.23 1.81
N GLY A 56 -5.89 -1.87 2.39
CA GLY A 56 -4.64 -1.22 2.77
C GLY A 56 -3.78 -0.82 1.58
N GLY A 57 -3.33 -1.80 0.80
CA GLY A 57 -2.47 -1.56 -0.37
C GLY A 57 -3.19 -0.94 -1.57
N GLY A 58 -4.52 -1.07 -1.66
CA GLY A 58 -5.35 -0.57 -2.75
C GLY A 58 -6.08 0.72 -2.40
N ALA A 59 -7.28 0.59 -1.81
CA ALA A 59 -8.20 1.71 -1.62
C ALA A 59 -7.60 2.87 -0.80
N LEU A 60 -6.94 2.59 0.33
CA LEU A 60 -6.27 3.61 1.14
C LEU A 60 -5.12 4.30 0.39
N MET A 61 -4.44 3.61 -0.52
CA MET A 61 -3.34 4.18 -1.31
C MET A 61 -3.81 5.09 -2.45
N LEU A 62 -5.07 5.01 -2.87
CA LEU A 62 -5.63 5.95 -3.84
C LEU A 62 -5.71 7.36 -3.27
N VAL A 63 -5.91 7.51 -1.95
CA VAL A 63 -5.97 8.81 -1.27
C VAL A 63 -4.66 9.59 -1.44
N PRO A 64 -3.49 9.09 -0.98
CA PRO A 64 -2.23 9.79 -1.19
C PRO A 64 -1.89 9.97 -2.68
N ALA A 65 -2.20 9.00 -3.54
CA ALA A 65 -1.96 9.13 -4.97
C ALA A 65 -2.71 10.35 -5.55
N VAL A 66 -4.00 10.48 -5.27
CA VAL A 66 -4.82 11.61 -5.74
C VAL A 66 -4.33 12.92 -5.13
N VAL A 67 -4.05 12.94 -3.82
CA VAL A 67 -3.55 14.15 -3.13
C VAL A 67 -2.23 14.61 -3.76
N PHE A 68 -1.26 13.75 -3.95
CA PHE A 68 0.04 14.12 -4.54
C PHE A 68 -0.08 14.56 -6.00
N ILE A 69 -0.97 13.94 -6.79
CA ILE A 69 -1.24 14.38 -8.17
C ILE A 69 -1.89 15.77 -8.18
N THR A 70 -2.82 16.04 -7.28
CA THR A 70 -3.51 17.36 -7.19
C THR A 70 -2.60 18.43 -6.65
N LEU A 71 -1.79 18.15 -5.63
CA LEU A 71 -0.78 19.07 -5.11
C LEU A 71 0.25 19.44 -6.20
N GLY A 72 0.63 18.50 -7.05
CA GLY A 72 1.48 18.75 -8.21
C GLY A 72 0.83 19.60 -9.33
N LYS A 73 -0.48 19.90 -9.24
CA LYS A 73 -1.18 20.80 -10.19
C LYS A 73 -1.37 22.23 -9.67
N CYS A 74 -1.17 22.45 -8.35
CA CYS A 74 -1.38 23.77 -7.75
C CYS A 74 -0.29 24.76 -8.20
N ASN A 75 -0.60 25.59 -9.20
CA ASN A 75 0.22 26.73 -9.62
C ASN A 75 -0.06 27.93 -8.71
N CYS A 76 0.43 27.89 -7.46
CA CYS A 76 0.24 28.99 -6.51
C CYS A 76 1.09 30.24 -6.80
N CYS A 77 1.87 30.23 -7.88
CA CYS A 77 2.83 31.31 -8.20
C CYS A 77 2.18 32.61 -8.74
N TRP A 78 0.85 32.68 -8.92
CA TRP A 78 0.23 33.82 -9.61
C TRP A 78 -0.29 34.95 -8.70
N ASN A 79 -0.42 34.69 -7.37
CA ASN A 79 -0.94 35.73 -6.44
C ASN A 79 -0.06 35.81 -5.18
N GLU A 80 0.72 36.86 -5.06
CA GLU A 80 1.66 37.09 -3.95
C GLU A 80 0.99 37.08 -2.57
N GLY A 81 -0.30 37.45 -2.46
CA GLY A 81 -1.05 37.50 -1.20
C GLY A 81 -1.56 36.11 -0.70
N LEU A 82 -1.73 35.12 -1.56
CA LEU A 82 -2.22 33.79 -1.20
C LEU A 82 -1.09 32.71 -1.08
N MET A 83 0.14 33.08 -1.37
CA MET A 83 1.29 32.17 -1.41
C MET A 83 1.54 31.45 -0.09
N PRO A 84 1.55 32.10 1.09
CA PRO A 84 1.82 31.42 2.36
C PRO A 84 0.72 30.43 2.76
N LEU A 85 -0.55 30.75 2.50
CA LEU A 85 -1.68 29.87 2.80
C LEU A 85 -1.66 28.62 1.92
N CYS A 86 -1.31 28.77 0.64
CA CYS A 86 -1.21 27.67 -0.31
C CYS A 86 -0.07 26.72 0.04
N LEU A 87 1.09 27.23 0.45
CA LEU A 87 2.23 26.42 0.91
C LEU A 87 1.90 25.65 2.20
N CYS A 88 1.23 26.30 3.15
CA CYS A 88 0.79 25.67 4.39
C CYS A 88 -0.19 24.52 4.10
N PHE A 89 -1.16 24.74 3.21
CA PHE A 89 -2.11 23.71 2.80
C PHE A 89 -1.45 22.54 2.06
N GLN A 90 -0.47 22.82 1.20
CA GLN A 90 0.33 21.79 0.52
C GLN A 90 1.13 20.94 1.51
N MET A 91 1.77 21.55 2.50
CA MET A 91 2.54 20.83 3.52
C MET A 91 1.64 19.97 4.40
N CYS A 92 0.56 20.52 4.95
CA CYS A 92 -0.40 19.74 5.74
C CYS A 92 -1.02 18.59 4.93
N GLY A 93 -1.40 18.84 3.67
CA GLY A 93 -1.93 17.83 2.76
C GLY A 93 -0.94 16.70 2.49
N SER A 94 0.35 17.01 2.28
CA SER A 94 1.38 16.01 2.06
C SER A 94 1.64 15.15 3.30
N VAL A 95 1.63 15.75 4.50
CA VAL A 95 1.79 15.02 5.77
C VAL A 95 0.62 14.06 5.99
N LEU A 96 -0.62 14.56 5.84
CA LEU A 96 -1.81 13.70 5.98
C LEU A 96 -1.83 12.57 4.95
N ALA A 97 -1.50 12.86 3.70
CA ALA A 97 -1.41 11.85 2.65
C ALA A 97 -0.32 10.81 2.96
N ALA A 98 0.84 11.24 3.47
CA ALA A 98 1.92 10.34 3.87
C ALA A 98 1.48 9.43 5.03
N VAL A 99 0.81 9.96 6.05
CA VAL A 99 0.31 9.17 7.19
C VAL A 99 -0.69 8.12 6.71
N VAL A 100 -1.67 8.50 5.88
CA VAL A 100 -2.65 7.56 5.31
C VAL A 100 -1.96 6.48 4.47
N GLY A 101 -1.00 6.87 3.64
CA GLY A 101 -0.23 5.93 2.82
C GLY A 101 0.61 4.96 3.65
N LEU A 102 1.27 5.44 4.72
CA LEU A 102 2.04 4.59 5.63
C LEU A 102 1.14 3.61 6.40
N LEU A 103 -0.02 4.07 6.88
CA LEU A 103 -0.99 3.20 7.53
C LEU A 103 -1.54 2.14 6.59
N GLY A 104 -1.87 2.52 5.34
CA GLY A 104 -2.37 1.60 4.33
C GLY A 104 -1.34 0.55 3.91
N SER A 105 -0.13 0.98 3.56
CA SER A 105 0.97 0.06 3.19
C SER A 105 1.42 -0.81 4.36
N GLY A 106 1.50 -0.24 5.56
CA GLY A 106 1.82 -0.98 6.79
C GLY A 106 0.78 -2.05 7.11
N TYR A 107 -0.51 -1.72 6.98
CA TYR A 107 -1.59 -2.69 7.16
C TYR A 107 -1.50 -3.83 6.13
N CYS A 108 -1.30 -3.51 4.85
CA CYS A 108 -1.10 -4.50 3.80
C CYS A 108 0.09 -5.42 4.10
N PHE A 109 1.22 -4.85 4.55
CA PHE A 109 2.42 -5.59 4.91
C PHE A 109 2.18 -6.56 6.07
N VAL A 110 1.60 -6.07 7.17
CA VAL A 110 1.32 -6.88 8.37
C VAL A 110 0.35 -8.01 8.05
N MET A 111 -0.74 -7.73 7.33
CA MET A 111 -1.74 -8.74 6.99
C MET A 111 -1.19 -9.79 6.03
N SER A 112 -0.38 -9.40 5.04
CA SER A 112 0.26 -10.34 4.13
C SER A 112 1.31 -11.20 4.83
N GLY A 113 2.08 -10.62 5.76
CA GLY A 113 3.03 -11.36 6.60
C GLY A 113 2.34 -12.36 7.52
N PHE A 114 1.27 -11.94 8.20
CA PHE A 114 0.46 -12.82 9.04
C PHE A 114 -0.13 -13.98 8.24
N ALA A 115 -0.68 -13.70 7.06
CA ALA A 115 -1.23 -14.71 6.15
C ALA A 115 -0.17 -15.73 5.70
N LEU A 116 1.06 -15.27 5.41
CA LEU A 116 2.18 -16.16 5.08
C LEU A 116 2.58 -17.07 6.25
N VAL A 117 2.54 -16.57 7.48
CA VAL A 117 2.86 -17.38 8.67
C VAL A 117 1.78 -18.43 8.94
N GLN A 118 0.51 -18.05 8.78
CA GLN A 118 -0.64 -18.93 9.01
C GLN A 118 -0.77 -20.01 7.93
N GLY A 119 -0.47 -19.68 6.69
CA GLY A 119 -0.67 -20.53 5.52
C GLY A 119 -2.11 -20.60 5.03
N PRO A 120 -2.34 -21.22 3.86
CA PRO A 120 -3.67 -21.33 3.28
C PRO A 120 -4.55 -22.36 4.01
N GLN A 121 -5.87 -22.13 3.96
CA GLN A 121 -6.84 -23.15 4.27
C GLN A 121 -6.98 -24.10 3.08
N CYS A 122 -6.90 -25.39 3.33
CA CYS A 122 -7.04 -26.40 2.28
C CYS A 122 -7.70 -27.69 2.81
N PHE A 123 -8.14 -28.51 1.87
CA PHE A 123 -8.68 -29.83 2.16
C PHE A 123 -7.53 -30.82 2.35
N THR A 124 -7.49 -31.47 3.51
CA THR A 124 -6.53 -32.52 3.88
C THR A 124 -7.25 -33.85 4.07
N SER A 125 -6.51 -34.91 4.39
CA SER A 125 -7.09 -36.23 4.75
C SER A 125 -8.08 -36.17 5.93
N TYR A 126 -8.03 -35.10 6.74
CA TYR A 126 -8.89 -34.89 7.89
C TYR A 126 -10.03 -33.86 7.63
N GLY A 127 -10.14 -33.34 6.42
CA GLY A 127 -11.10 -32.31 6.04
C GLY A 127 -10.48 -30.92 5.85
N TRP A 128 -11.33 -29.88 5.82
CA TRP A 128 -10.89 -28.49 5.66
C TRP A 128 -10.22 -27.97 6.95
N THR A 129 -8.94 -27.62 6.85
CA THR A 129 -8.14 -27.16 7.98
C THR A 129 -6.99 -26.25 7.53
N TYR A 130 -6.26 -25.69 8.49
CA TYR A 130 -5.00 -24.96 8.30
C TYR A 130 -3.81 -25.85 8.68
N PRO A 131 -3.28 -26.67 7.76
CA PRO A 131 -2.25 -27.65 8.10
C PRO A 131 -0.89 -27.06 8.47
N PHE A 132 -0.72 -25.75 8.26
CA PHE A 132 0.55 -25.05 8.47
C PHE A 132 0.51 -24.04 9.64
N ALA A 133 -0.66 -23.81 10.27
CA ALA A 133 -0.83 -22.80 11.30
C ALA A 133 0.15 -22.95 12.48
N ASP A 134 0.42 -24.18 12.89
CA ASP A 134 1.30 -24.49 14.05
C ASP A 134 2.79 -24.47 13.68
N GLN A 135 3.13 -24.30 12.40
CA GLN A 135 4.51 -24.38 11.91
C GLN A 135 5.23 -23.02 11.92
N GLY A 136 4.53 -21.92 12.22
CA GLY A 136 5.13 -20.59 12.26
C GLY A 136 5.85 -20.19 10.97
N GLY A 137 5.30 -20.56 9.80
CA GLY A 137 5.87 -20.26 8.48
C GLY A 137 6.99 -21.19 8.00
N ARG A 138 7.39 -22.22 8.76
CA ARG A 138 8.45 -23.17 8.34
C ARG A 138 8.13 -23.91 7.06
N TYR A 139 6.85 -24.09 6.73
CA TYR A 139 6.40 -24.74 5.50
C TYR A 139 6.90 -24.02 4.23
N LEU A 140 7.23 -22.70 4.31
CA LEU A 140 7.79 -21.94 3.18
C LEU A 140 9.16 -22.46 2.75
N LEU A 141 9.91 -23.05 3.68
CA LEU A 141 11.24 -23.62 3.44
C LEU A 141 11.19 -25.12 3.12
N GLN A 142 10.02 -25.75 3.18
CA GLN A 142 9.81 -27.18 3.01
C GLN A 142 8.70 -27.46 1.99
N PRO A 143 8.96 -27.30 0.68
CA PRO A 143 7.97 -27.51 -0.38
C PRO A 143 7.36 -28.91 -0.39
N GLU A 144 8.10 -29.93 0.08
CA GLU A 144 7.61 -31.29 0.22
C GLU A 144 6.38 -31.43 1.13
N THR A 145 6.20 -30.50 2.07
CA THR A 145 5.03 -30.49 2.98
C THR A 145 3.76 -29.98 2.31
N TRP A 146 3.88 -29.33 1.14
CA TRP A 146 2.73 -28.74 0.43
C TRP A 146 1.78 -29.80 -0.14
N SER A 147 2.27 -31.01 -0.36
CA SER A 147 1.47 -32.17 -0.76
C SER A 147 0.37 -32.57 0.24
N ARG A 148 0.39 -32.01 1.47
CA ARG A 148 -0.68 -32.20 2.46
C ARG A 148 -2.01 -31.56 2.04
N CYS A 149 -1.95 -30.52 1.20
CA CYS A 149 -3.11 -29.88 0.63
C CYS A 149 -3.56 -30.62 -0.64
N LEU A 150 -4.72 -31.26 -0.57
CA LEU A 150 -5.27 -32.05 -1.67
C LEU A 150 -6.14 -31.21 -2.60
N GLN A 151 -6.87 -30.22 -2.04
CA GLN A 151 -7.75 -29.31 -2.77
C GLN A 151 -7.75 -27.92 -2.12
N PRO A 152 -7.79 -26.81 -2.92
CA PRO A 152 -7.56 -26.76 -4.38
C PRO A 152 -6.16 -27.19 -4.77
N LEU A 153 -6.00 -27.70 -6.00
CA LEU A 153 -4.69 -28.08 -6.52
C LEU A 153 -3.76 -26.87 -6.52
N ASN A 154 -2.50 -27.00 -6.07
CA ASN A 154 -1.49 -25.94 -6.02
C ASN A 154 -1.90 -24.69 -5.21
N ILE A 155 -2.84 -24.81 -4.29
CA ILE A 155 -3.30 -23.66 -3.47
C ILE A 155 -2.17 -23.03 -2.65
N VAL A 156 -1.22 -23.82 -2.18
CA VAL A 156 -0.09 -23.35 -1.38
C VAL A 156 0.82 -22.46 -2.22
N GLU A 157 1.21 -22.90 -3.42
CA GLU A 157 2.03 -22.11 -4.36
C GLU A 157 1.33 -20.81 -4.76
N TRP A 158 0.06 -20.91 -5.12
CA TRP A 158 -0.78 -19.76 -5.48
C TRP A 158 -0.82 -18.72 -4.37
N ASN A 159 -1.09 -19.18 -3.16
CA ASN A 159 -1.22 -18.33 -1.99
C ASN A 159 0.11 -17.68 -1.60
N VAL A 160 1.19 -18.47 -1.51
CA VAL A 160 2.54 -17.97 -1.18
C VAL A 160 3.00 -16.95 -2.22
N THR A 161 2.83 -17.23 -3.50
CA THR A 161 3.23 -16.31 -4.57
C THR A 161 2.50 -14.98 -4.47
N LEU A 162 1.18 -14.98 -4.34
CA LEU A 162 0.38 -13.74 -4.25
C LEU A 162 0.66 -12.95 -2.97
N LEU A 163 0.86 -13.62 -1.83
CA LEU A 163 1.21 -12.95 -0.58
C LEU A 163 2.62 -12.36 -0.62
N CYS A 164 3.59 -13.03 -1.24
CA CYS A 164 4.93 -12.47 -1.48
C CYS A 164 4.87 -11.24 -2.40
N VAL A 165 4.04 -11.28 -3.45
CA VAL A 165 3.79 -10.12 -4.32
C VAL A 165 3.18 -8.97 -3.51
N LEU A 166 2.17 -9.23 -2.69
CA LEU A 166 1.55 -8.20 -1.84
C LEU A 166 2.54 -7.59 -0.84
N LEU A 167 3.41 -8.41 -0.24
CA LEU A 167 4.48 -7.95 0.64
C LEU A 167 5.46 -7.02 -0.10
N GLY A 168 5.92 -7.43 -1.27
CA GLY A 168 6.81 -6.62 -2.12
C GLY A 168 6.16 -5.31 -2.54
N LEU A 169 4.89 -5.34 -2.94
CA LEU A 169 4.11 -4.15 -3.29
C LEU A 169 3.91 -3.22 -2.09
N ALA A 170 3.64 -3.75 -0.89
CA ALA A 170 3.51 -2.95 0.32
C ALA A 170 4.80 -2.21 0.67
N VAL A 171 5.96 -2.86 0.54
CA VAL A 171 7.28 -2.22 0.71
C VAL A 171 7.50 -1.14 -0.34
N ALA A 172 7.19 -1.43 -1.62
CA ALA A 172 7.32 -0.45 -2.70
C ALA A 172 6.42 0.77 -2.44
N LEU A 173 5.15 0.57 -2.06
CA LEU A 173 4.22 1.65 -1.72
C LEU A 173 4.74 2.49 -0.56
N CYS A 174 5.24 1.86 0.51
CA CYS A 174 5.82 2.55 1.65
C CYS A 174 7.01 3.42 1.23
N THR A 175 7.94 2.88 0.44
CA THR A 175 9.11 3.63 -0.05
C THR A 175 8.72 4.80 -0.94
N PHE A 176 7.74 4.64 -1.84
CA PHE A 176 7.22 5.73 -2.67
C PHE A 176 6.60 6.86 -1.83
N VAL A 177 5.79 6.52 -0.83
CA VAL A 177 5.18 7.51 0.07
C VAL A 177 6.24 8.25 0.86
N CYS A 178 7.26 7.55 1.40
CA CYS A 178 8.38 8.17 2.10
C CYS A 178 9.17 9.11 1.21
N MET A 179 9.48 8.70 -0.03
CA MET A 179 10.19 9.56 -1.00
C MET A 179 9.38 10.81 -1.37
N LEU A 180 8.06 10.68 -1.56
CA LEU A 180 7.18 11.81 -1.81
C LEU A 180 7.20 12.79 -0.66
N HIS A 181 7.04 12.30 0.57
CA HIS A 181 7.04 13.14 1.77
C HIS A 181 8.38 13.84 1.97
N ALA A 182 9.50 13.12 1.85
CA ALA A 182 10.84 13.69 1.96
C ALA A 182 11.09 14.76 0.87
N GLY A 183 10.63 14.53 -0.35
CA GLY A 183 10.70 15.52 -1.42
C GLY A 183 9.93 16.81 -1.08
N PHE A 184 8.72 16.70 -0.55
CA PHE A 184 7.93 17.86 -0.12
C PHE A 184 8.59 18.63 1.04
N LEU A 185 9.17 17.93 2.02
CA LEU A 185 9.90 18.55 3.12
C LEU A 185 11.15 19.31 2.63
N ALA A 186 11.94 18.72 1.75
CA ALA A 186 13.12 19.36 1.18
C ALA A 186 12.77 20.66 0.43
N ILE A 187 11.66 20.66 -0.32
CA ILE A 187 11.15 21.83 -1.03
C ILE A 187 10.70 22.90 -0.03
N GLY A 188 9.96 22.50 1.00
CA GLY A 188 9.46 23.41 2.02
C GLY A 188 10.59 24.10 2.78
N GLN A 189 11.67 23.38 3.09
CA GLN A 189 12.86 23.97 3.72
C GLN A 189 13.57 24.97 2.80
N HIS A 190 13.70 24.66 1.51
CA HIS A 190 14.34 25.54 0.54
C HIS A 190 13.55 26.84 0.32
N ILE A 191 12.23 26.76 0.24
CA ILE A 191 11.35 27.92 0.10
C ILE A 191 11.29 28.72 1.42
N GLY A 192 11.28 28.03 2.58
CA GLY A 192 11.34 28.66 3.89
C GLY A 192 12.60 29.48 4.10
N SER A 193 13.77 29.01 3.61
CA SER A 193 15.02 29.78 3.69
C SER A 193 15.04 31.02 2.80
N GLU A 194 14.35 31.00 1.67
CA GLU A 194 14.20 32.17 0.79
C GLU A 194 13.09 33.15 1.27
N CYS A 195 12.01 32.62 1.88
CA CYS A 195 10.93 33.44 2.45
C CYS A 195 11.29 34.07 3.81
N VAL A 196 12.23 33.50 4.56
CA VAL A 196 12.73 34.10 5.83
C VAL A 196 13.41 35.44 5.60
N CYS A 197 13.93 35.72 4.41
CA CYS A 197 14.46 37.04 4.07
C CYS A 197 13.37 38.09 3.75
N GLY A 198 12.08 37.72 3.68
CA GLY A 198 11.00 38.64 3.22
C GLY A 198 9.70 38.64 4.01
N GLY A 199 9.60 38.08 5.22
CA GLY A 199 8.35 38.27 6.00
C GLY A 199 7.73 37.06 6.69
N VAL A 200 8.44 36.46 7.63
CA VAL A 200 8.00 35.28 8.44
C VAL A 200 7.14 35.67 9.66
N TYR A 201 6.42 36.73 9.68
CA TYR A 201 5.59 37.10 10.87
C TYR A 201 4.10 36.71 10.76
N LEU A 202 3.65 35.98 9.73
CA LEU A 202 2.22 35.75 9.50
C LEU A 202 1.69 34.32 9.74
N CYS A 203 2.54 33.33 10.03
CA CYS A 203 2.09 31.96 10.35
C CYS A 203 2.09 31.62 11.85
N LEU A 204 2.41 32.53 12.75
CA LEU A 204 2.49 32.30 14.19
C LEU A 204 1.63 33.26 15.06
N ASN A 205 0.62 33.94 14.48
CA ASN A 205 -0.38 34.63 15.25
C ASN A 205 -1.78 34.20 14.91
#